data_6d73ace1e42498d90ee337ccadd966bd
#
_entry.id   6d73ace1e42498d90ee337ccadd966bd
#
_cell.length_a   1.000
_cell.length_b   1.000
_cell.length_c   1.000
_cell.angle_alpha   90.00
_cell.angle_beta   90.00
_cell.angle_gamma   90.00
#
_symmetry.space_group_name_H-M   'P 1'
#
loop_
_entity.id
_entity.type
_entity.pdbx_description
1 polymer ?
#
loop_
_entity_poly.entity_id
_entity_poly.type
_entity_poly.pdbx_seq_one_letter_code
_entity_poly.pdbx_strand_id
1 'polypeptide(L)'
;ERISLLCGAVIASQSKDIRSFSPSCSADDRTRHFLKVQDGCDYYCSYCTIPFARGRSRNGTIASMVEQAQEVARKGGKEIVLTGVNIGDFGKSTDETFIDLIRALDEVDGIVRYRISSIEPNLITDEAIDFVAHSKRFAPHFHIPLQSGSDAVLQLMRRRYNTALFRHKIEKIKEIMPHAFIGVDVIVGTRGETDEYFEEARQFIDSLDISQLHVFSYSERPGTQALKIDYVVDPKTKHARSQQL
;
A
#
# COMPACT_ATOMS: atom_id res chain seq x y z
N GLU A 1 -0.40 -21.66 -14.83
CA GLU A 1 -1.76 -22.31 -14.79
C GLU A 1 -2.18 -22.76 -13.38
N ARG A 2 -1.28 -23.24 -12.52
CA ARG A 2 -1.66 -23.70 -11.16
C ARG A 2 -1.97 -22.57 -10.16
N ILE A 3 -1.48 -21.37 -10.35
CA ILE A 3 -1.76 -20.22 -9.47
C ILE A 3 -3.16 -19.65 -9.72
N SER A 4 -3.69 -19.80 -10.94
CA SER A 4 -5.04 -19.33 -11.28
C SER A 4 -6.14 -20.17 -10.65
N LEU A 5 -5.86 -21.41 -10.29
CA LEU A 5 -6.83 -22.34 -9.67
C LEU A 5 -7.00 -22.14 -8.15
N LEU A 6 -6.01 -21.50 -7.47
CA LEU A 6 -6.07 -21.25 -6.01
C LEU A 6 -6.67 -19.89 -5.64
N CYS A 7 -6.74 -18.97 -6.59
CA CYS A 7 -7.30 -17.63 -6.38
C CYS A 7 -8.67 -17.44 -7.01
N GLY A 8 -9.48 -18.49 -7.12
CA GLY A 8 -10.87 -18.47 -7.58
C GLY A 8 -11.28 -17.34 -8.53
N ALA A 9 -12.26 -17.50 -9.32
CA ALA A 9 -12.93 -16.63 -10.33
C ALA A 9 -12.63 -15.10 -10.36
N VAL A 10 -12.09 -14.51 -9.29
CA VAL A 10 -11.78 -13.06 -9.20
C VAL A 10 -10.66 -12.65 -10.16
N ILE A 11 -9.71 -13.54 -10.48
CA ILE A 11 -8.63 -13.22 -11.44
C ILE A 11 -9.09 -13.39 -12.89
N ALA A 12 -10.01 -14.31 -13.16
CA ALA A 12 -10.53 -14.58 -14.50
C ALA A 12 -11.46 -13.48 -15.03
N SER A 13 -12.08 -12.68 -14.14
CA SER A 13 -12.97 -11.57 -14.52
C SER A 13 -12.25 -10.22 -14.68
N GLN A 14 -10.96 -10.15 -14.35
CA GLN A 14 -10.20 -8.93 -14.63
C GLN A 14 -10.01 -8.82 -16.13
N SER A 15 -10.61 -7.80 -16.71
CA SER A 15 -10.63 -7.53 -18.13
C SER A 15 -9.26 -7.81 -18.77
N LYS A 16 -9.27 -8.46 -19.91
CA LYS A 16 -8.10 -8.64 -20.78
C LYS A 16 -7.49 -7.29 -21.22
N ASP A 17 -8.18 -6.21 -20.97
CA ASP A 17 -7.72 -4.86 -21.24
C ASP A 17 -7.12 -4.23 -19.99
N ILE A 18 -5.79 -4.29 -19.89
CA ILE A 18 -5.00 -3.63 -18.83
C ILE A 18 -5.02 -2.11 -18.91
N ARG A 19 -5.71 -1.52 -19.91
CA ARG A 19 -5.85 -0.07 -20.11
C ARG A 19 -7.11 0.48 -19.46
N SER A 20 -8.12 -0.36 -19.24
CA SER A 20 -9.38 0.04 -18.60
C SER A 20 -9.36 -0.22 -17.11
N PHE A 21 -10.01 0.63 -16.34
CA PHE A 21 -10.28 0.42 -14.91
C PHE A 21 -11.71 -0.11 -14.77
N SER A 22 -11.84 -1.19 -14.01
CA SER A 22 -13.14 -1.70 -13.60
C SER A 22 -13.22 -1.69 -12.07
N PRO A 23 -14.06 -0.84 -11.47
CA PRO A 23 -14.30 -0.87 -10.04
C PRO A 23 -14.92 -2.22 -9.68
N SER A 24 -14.53 -2.75 -8.54
CA SER A 24 -15.13 -3.98 -8.03
C SER A 24 -15.21 -3.92 -6.51
N CYS A 25 -16.34 -4.33 -5.97
CA CYS A 25 -16.51 -4.53 -4.56
C CYS A 25 -16.86 -6.00 -4.31
N SER A 26 -16.08 -6.69 -3.48
CA SER A 26 -16.41 -8.06 -3.08
C SER A 26 -17.42 -8.00 -1.94
N ALA A 27 -18.58 -8.63 -2.13
CA ALA A 27 -19.72 -8.56 -1.22
C ALA A 27 -20.07 -9.89 -0.52
N ASP A 28 -19.41 -10.97 -0.87
CA ASP A 28 -19.87 -12.30 -0.45
C ASP A 28 -19.20 -12.74 0.86
N ASP A 29 -20.02 -13.04 1.86
CA ASP A 29 -19.72 -13.72 3.15
C ASP A 29 -18.67 -13.11 4.07
N ARG A 30 -18.26 -11.83 3.90
CA ARG A 30 -17.30 -11.18 4.77
C ARG A 30 -17.92 -10.00 5.52
N THR A 31 -17.48 -9.80 6.76
CA THR A 31 -17.83 -8.61 7.57
C THR A 31 -17.27 -7.31 6.99
N ARG A 32 -16.26 -7.38 6.11
CA ARG A 32 -15.60 -6.26 5.43
C ARG A 32 -15.69 -6.40 3.92
N HIS A 33 -16.03 -5.31 3.26
CA HIS A 33 -16.09 -5.21 1.80
C HIS A 33 -14.79 -4.58 1.28
N PHE A 34 -14.25 -5.09 0.17
CA PHE A 34 -13.03 -4.55 -0.44
C PHE A 34 -13.40 -3.75 -1.68
N LEU A 35 -13.27 -2.43 -1.62
CA LEU A 35 -13.51 -1.53 -2.74
C LEU A 35 -12.19 -1.23 -3.46
N LYS A 36 -12.05 -1.76 -4.67
CA LYS A 36 -10.89 -1.45 -5.51
C LYS A 36 -11.04 -0.06 -6.11
N VAL A 37 -10.21 0.89 -5.67
CA VAL A 37 -10.24 2.29 -6.12
C VAL A 37 -9.19 2.60 -7.18
N GLN A 38 -8.10 1.80 -7.24
CA GLN A 38 -6.97 2.04 -8.13
C GLN A 38 -6.35 0.72 -8.57
N ASP A 39 -5.75 0.67 -9.76
CA ASP A 39 -5.00 -0.48 -10.29
C ASP A 39 -3.79 -0.02 -11.10
N GLY A 40 -2.79 -0.92 -11.28
CA GLY A 40 -1.53 -0.61 -11.94
C GLY A 40 -0.59 0.26 -11.09
N CYS A 41 0.64 0.52 -11.58
CA CYS A 41 1.64 1.31 -10.85
C CYS A 41 2.69 1.88 -11.81
N ASP A 42 3.08 3.15 -11.60
CA ASP A 42 4.09 3.86 -12.38
C ASP A 42 5.43 4.02 -11.63
N TYR A 43 5.64 3.29 -10.53
CA TYR A 43 6.87 3.46 -9.72
C TYR A 43 8.06 2.73 -10.30
N TYR A 44 7.87 1.57 -10.91
CA TYR A 44 8.96 0.76 -11.46
C TYR A 44 10.09 0.50 -10.44
N CYS A 45 9.72 0.19 -9.19
CA CYS A 45 10.68 -0.21 -8.17
C CYS A 45 11.55 -1.35 -8.68
N SER A 46 12.85 -1.35 -8.36
CA SER A 46 13.83 -2.25 -8.98
C SER A 46 13.50 -3.74 -8.83
N TYR A 47 12.80 -4.12 -7.78
CA TYR A 47 12.42 -5.50 -7.44
C TYR A 47 11.02 -5.92 -7.89
N CYS A 48 10.22 -4.98 -8.44
CA CYS A 48 8.78 -5.17 -8.61
C CYS A 48 8.43 -5.50 -10.07
N THR A 49 7.52 -6.45 -10.25
CA THR A 49 6.98 -6.85 -11.57
C THR A 49 5.56 -6.31 -11.83
N ILE A 50 4.95 -5.64 -10.87
CA ILE A 50 3.57 -5.15 -10.97
C ILE A 50 3.33 -4.23 -12.17
N PRO A 51 4.20 -3.24 -12.48
CA PRO A 51 3.99 -2.38 -13.65
C PRO A 51 3.91 -3.15 -14.97
N PHE A 52 4.65 -4.26 -15.08
CA PHE A 52 4.63 -5.13 -16.26
C PHE A 52 3.40 -6.03 -16.31
N ALA A 53 2.91 -6.47 -15.15
CA ALA A 53 1.78 -7.38 -15.04
C ALA A 53 0.42 -6.65 -15.10
N ARG A 54 0.33 -5.45 -14.50
CA ARG A 54 -0.92 -4.70 -14.37
C ARG A 54 -0.97 -3.40 -15.16
N GLY A 55 0.14 -2.99 -15.78
CA GLY A 55 0.22 -1.77 -16.55
C GLY A 55 0.29 -0.50 -15.68
N ARG A 56 0.02 0.64 -16.32
CA ARG A 56 0.08 1.96 -15.68
C ARG A 56 -0.99 2.16 -14.62
N SER A 57 -0.72 3.08 -13.70
CA SER A 57 -1.68 3.54 -12.69
C SER A 57 -2.94 4.09 -13.36
N ARG A 58 -4.10 3.62 -12.91
CA ARG A 58 -5.42 4.04 -13.37
C ARG A 58 -6.45 3.88 -12.27
N ASN A 59 -7.49 4.69 -12.32
CA ASN A 59 -8.58 4.71 -11.36
C ASN A 59 -9.91 4.98 -12.08
N GLY A 60 -11.01 4.73 -11.39
CA GLY A 60 -12.33 5.20 -11.79
C GLY A 60 -12.60 6.61 -11.25
N THR A 61 -13.78 7.13 -11.51
CA THR A 61 -14.22 8.43 -10.98
C THR A 61 -14.68 8.31 -9.52
N ILE A 62 -14.63 9.40 -8.76
CA ILE A 62 -15.19 9.48 -7.41
C ILE A 62 -16.66 9.09 -7.42
N ALA A 63 -17.43 9.56 -8.40
CA ALA A 63 -18.84 9.21 -8.55
C ALA A 63 -19.07 7.69 -8.60
N SER A 64 -18.26 6.97 -9.37
CA SER A 64 -18.37 5.51 -9.46
C SER A 64 -17.96 4.80 -8.16
N MET A 65 -17.01 5.36 -7.39
CA MET A 65 -16.61 4.81 -6.09
C MET A 65 -17.72 5.03 -5.04
N VAL A 66 -18.32 6.20 -5.03
CA VAL A 66 -19.46 6.54 -4.15
C VAL A 66 -20.65 5.63 -4.45
N GLU A 67 -21.00 5.42 -5.72
CA GLU A 67 -22.07 4.49 -6.12
C GLU A 67 -21.83 3.06 -5.61
N GLN A 68 -20.60 2.54 -5.73
CA GLN A 68 -20.23 1.23 -5.19
C GLN A 68 -20.35 1.19 -3.66
N ALA A 69 -19.93 2.23 -2.96
CA ALA A 69 -20.05 2.31 -1.51
C ALA A 69 -21.54 2.37 -1.06
N GLN A 70 -22.38 3.12 -1.77
CA GLN A 70 -23.82 3.14 -1.54
C GLN A 70 -24.49 1.78 -1.77
N GLU A 71 -24.03 1.04 -2.79
CA GLU A 71 -24.53 -0.33 -3.05
C GLU A 71 -24.17 -1.28 -1.90
N VAL A 72 -22.95 -1.17 -1.35
CA VAL A 72 -22.56 -1.92 -0.14
C VAL A 72 -23.46 -1.55 1.04
N ALA A 73 -23.73 -0.25 1.25
CA ALA A 73 -24.60 0.22 2.33
C ALA A 73 -26.03 -0.31 2.18
N ARG A 74 -26.59 -0.28 0.95
CA ARG A 74 -27.94 -0.83 0.66
C ARG A 74 -28.05 -2.32 0.94
N LYS A 75 -26.96 -3.07 0.75
CA LYS A 75 -26.86 -4.52 1.09
C LYS A 75 -26.59 -4.77 2.58
N GLY A 76 -26.54 -3.73 3.41
CA GLY A 76 -26.30 -3.85 4.84
C GLY A 76 -24.83 -3.93 5.26
N GLY A 77 -23.90 -3.77 4.31
CA GLY A 77 -22.46 -3.70 4.60
C GLY A 77 -22.13 -2.49 5.47
N LYS A 78 -21.21 -2.65 6.42
CA LYS A 78 -20.86 -1.63 7.42
C LYS A 78 -19.42 -1.16 7.35
N GLU A 79 -18.53 -1.97 6.81
CA GLU A 79 -17.10 -1.65 6.72
C GLU A 79 -16.59 -1.85 5.29
N ILE A 80 -15.89 -0.84 4.76
CA ILE A 80 -15.24 -0.88 3.46
C ILE A 80 -13.74 -0.66 3.63
N VAL A 81 -12.94 -1.52 3.01
CA VAL A 81 -11.50 -1.37 2.89
C VAL A 81 -11.19 -0.87 1.48
N LEU A 82 -10.59 0.32 1.37
CA LEU A 82 -10.12 0.85 0.09
C LEU A 82 -8.89 0.07 -0.33
N THR A 83 -8.90 -0.50 -1.53
CA THR A 83 -7.81 -1.34 -2.04
C THR A 83 -7.31 -0.88 -3.40
N GLY A 84 -6.08 -1.22 -3.69
CA GLY A 84 -5.42 -0.94 -4.96
C GLY A 84 -3.98 -1.45 -4.94
N VAL A 85 -3.25 -1.15 -5.98
CA VAL A 85 -1.81 -1.43 -6.07
C VAL A 85 -1.01 -0.30 -5.44
N ASN A 86 -1.45 0.94 -5.66
CA ASN A 86 -0.87 2.17 -5.10
C ASN A 86 -1.99 3.20 -4.96
N ILE A 87 -2.79 3.08 -3.92
CA ILE A 87 -4.04 3.84 -3.79
C ILE A 87 -3.85 5.36 -3.74
N GLY A 88 -2.70 5.83 -3.25
CA GLY A 88 -2.36 7.25 -3.25
C GLY A 88 -2.18 7.86 -4.65
N ASP A 89 -2.04 7.02 -5.68
CA ASP A 89 -2.03 7.44 -7.09
C ASP A 89 -3.45 7.66 -7.66
N PHE A 90 -4.50 7.53 -6.85
CA PHE A 90 -5.86 7.85 -7.29
C PHE A 90 -5.93 9.27 -7.85
N GLY A 91 -6.58 9.40 -9.00
CA GLY A 91 -6.70 10.66 -9.72
C GLY A 91 -5.71 10.85 -10.87
N LYS A 92 -4.67 10.04 -11.00
CA LYS A 92 -3.70 10.16 -12.12
C LYS A 92 -4.31 10.00 -13.50
N SER A 93 -5.41 9.29 -13.63
CA SER A 93 -6.15 9.10 -14.89
C SER A 93 -7.40 9.97 -15.00
N THR A 94 -7.67 10.78 -13.98
CA THR A 94 -8.77 11.76 -13.89
C THR A 94 -8.24 13.06 -13.28
N ASP A 95 -9.02 14.12 -13.28
CA ASP A 95 -8.67 15.40 -12.61
C ASP A 95 -9.08 15.42 -11.14
N GLU A 96 -9.26 14.26 -10.53
CA GLU A 96 -9.65 14.07 -9.13
C GLU A 96 -8.42 13.76 -8.26
N THR A 97 -8.56 13.80 -6.93
CA THR A 97 -7.47 13.47 -6.00
C THR A 97 -7.90 12.41 -4.99
N PHE A 98 -6.92 11.78 -4.34
CA PHE A 98 -7.20 10.82 -3.25
C PHE A 98 -7.92 11.48 -2.08
N ILE A 99 -7.59 12.75 -1.75
CA ILE A 99 -8.27 13.47 -0.68
C ILE A 99 -9.74 13.75 -1.02
N ASP A 100 -10.05 14.08 -2.28
CA ASP A 100 -11.43 14.27 -2.72
C ASP A 100 -12.22 12.97 -2.65
N LEU A 101 -11.59 11.84 -3.00
CA LEU A 101 -12.20 10.53 -2.86
C LEU A 101 -12.59 10.22 -1.40
N ILE A 102 -11.65 10.38 -0.46
CA ILE A 102 -11.94 10.04 0.95
C ILE A 102 -12.97 10.97 1.57
N ARG A 103 -13.00 12.25 1.18
CA ARG A 103 -14.05 13.20 1.57
C ARG A 103 -15.43 12.77 1.06
N ALA A 104 -15.52 12.40 -0.22
CA ALA A 104 -16.78 11.96 -0.81
C ALA A 104 -17.30 10.65 -0.18
N LEU A 105 -16.40 9.72 0.13
CA LEU A 105 -16.75 8.47 0.79
C LEU A 105 -17.20 8.67 2.24
N ASP A 106 -16.64 9.64 2.97
CA ASP A 106 -17.04 9.94 4.36
C ASP A 106 -18.49 10.41 4.47
N GLU A 107 -19.07 10.93 3.40
CA GLU A 107 -20.48 11.38 3.34
C GLU A 107 -21.46 10.25 2.97
N VAL A 108 -20.99 9.04 2.68
CA VAL A 108 -21.87 7.92 2.29
C VAL A 108 -22.58 7.35 3.51
N ASP A 109 -23.89 7.54 3.57
CA ASP A 109 -24.71 7.01 4.65
C ASP A 109 -24.83 5.49 4.63
N GLY A 110 -24.90 4.90 5.84
CA GLY A 110 -25.02 3.46 6.02
C GLY A 110 -23.70 2.74 6.19
N ILE A 111 -22.57 3.29 5.72
CA ILE A 111 -21.23 2.81 6.02
C ILE A 111 -20.78 3.41 7.36
N VAL A 112 -20.32 2.53 8.25
CA VAL A 112 -19.86 2.90 9.60
C VAL A 112 -18.35 3.13 9.63
N ARG A 113 -17.61 2.41 8.77
CA ARG A 113 -16.15 2.47 8.78
C ARG A 113 -15.52 2.30 7.42
N TYR A 114 -14.55 3.16 7.12
CA TYR A 114 -13.59 2.97 6.04
C TYR A 114 -12.19 2.68 6.59
N ARG A 115 -11.44 1.83 5.89
CA ARG A 115 -10.01 1.64 6.11
C ARG A 115 -9.24 1.95 4.85
N ILE A 116 -8.15 2.67 5.01
CA ILE A 116 -7.15 2.88 3.97
C ILE A 116 -6.21 1.67 4.01
N SER A 117 -6.06 0.97 2.89
CA SER A 117 -5.05 -0.08 2.76
C SER A 117 -3.65 0.53 2.55
N SER A 118 -2.71 -0.20 1.97
CA SER A 118 -1.34 0.26 1.77
C SER A 118 -1.28 1.54 0.93
N ILE A 119 -0.66 2.58 1.47
CA ILE A 119 -0.43 3.88 0.80
C ILE A 119 1.05 4.27 0.92
N GLU A 120 1.65 4.65 -0.21
CA GLU A 120 3.06 5.05 -0.25
C GLU A 120 3.33 6.31 0.58
N PRO A 121 4.46 6.39 1.31
CA PRO A 121 4.76 7.53 2.21
C PRO A 121 4.72 8.89 1.53
N ASN A 122 5.15 8.97 0.29
CA ASN A 122 5.17 10.21 -0.49
C ASN A 122 3.81 10.58 -1.11
N LEU A 123 2.82 9.73 -1.01
CA LEU A 123 1.47 9.96 -1.54
C LEU A 123 0.43 10.22 -0.44
N ILE A 124 0.74 9.87 0.81
CA ILE A 124 -0.10 10.30 1.93
C ILE A 124 0.23 11.75 2.27
N THR A 125 -0.68 12.65 1.96
CA THR A 125 -0.53 14.08 2.26
C THR A 125 -0.86 14.37 3.73
N ASP A 126 -0.31 15.45 4.28
CA ASP A 126 -0.65 15.89 5.64
C ASP A 126 -2.13 16.23 5.74
N GLU A 127 -2.72 16.80 4.66
CA GLU A 127 -4.15 17.05 4.56
C GLU A 127 -4.99 15.77 4.68
N ALA A 128 -4.54 14.67 4.07
CA ALA A 128 -5.24 13.37 4.19
C ALA A 128 -5.13 12.81 5.62
N ILE A 129 -3.98 13.00 6.29
CA ILE A 129 -3.79 12.61 7.70
C ILE A 129 -4.73 13.44 8.59
N ASP A 130 -4.75 14.75 8.42
CA ASP A 130 -5.62 15.66 9.16
C ASP A 130 -7.11 15.34 8.94
N PHE A 131 -7.49 15.03 7.70
CA PHE A 131 -8.85 14.61 7.38
C PHE A 131 -9.24 13.32 8.12
N VAL A 132 -8.41 12.29 8.08
CA VAL A 132 -8.69 11.01 8.77
C VAL A 132 -8.86 11.22 10.27
N ALA A 133 -8.07 12.12 10.88
CA ALA A 133 -8.15 12.43 12.30
C ALA A 133 -9.49 13.04 12.71
N HIS A 134 -10.15 13.77 11.82
CA HIS A 134 -11.43 14.45 12.09
C HIS A 134 -12.62 13.77 11.42
N SER A 135 -12.39 12.73 10.63
CA SER A 135 -13.43 11.99 9.93
C SER A 135 -14.32 11.21 10.90
N LYS A 136 -15.60 11.11 10.54
CA LYS A 136 -16.59 10.32 11.29
C LYS A 136 -16.48 8.82 11.01
N ARG A 137 -15.97 8.45 9.84
CA ARG A 137 -16.03 7.07 9.33
C ARG A 137 -14.66 6.47 9.02
N PHE A 138 -13.61 7.27 8.77
CA PHE A 138 -12.28 6.73 8.53
C PHE A 138 -11.63 6.27 9.82
N ALA A 139 -11.21 5.00 9.86
CA ALA A 139 -10.50 4.46 11.01
C ALA A 139 -9.10 5.09 11.12
N PRO A 140 -8.61 5.40 12.33
CA PRO A 140 -7.23 5.82 12.57
C PRO A 140 -6.28 4.62 12.40
N HIS A 141 -6.18 4.15 11.17
CA HIS A 141 -5.46 2.96 10.79
C HIS A 141 -4.73 3.22 9.47
N PHE A 142 -3.41 3.12 9.50
CA PHE A 142 -2.54 3.33 8.36
C PHE A 142 -1.67 2.11 8.12
N HIS A 143 -1.48 1.77 6.86
CA HIS A 143 -0.52 0.79 6.42
C HIS A 143 0.41 1.47 5.42
N ILE A 144 1.66 1.69 5.83
CA ILE A 144 2.62 2.52 5.10
C ILE A 144 3.88 1.69 4.84
N PRO A 145 4.16 1.26 3.59
CA PRO A 145 5.33 0.45 3.28
C PRO A 145 6.61 1.27 3.36
N LEU A 146 7.49 0.95 4.31
CA LEU A 146 8.82 1.53 4.42
C LEU A 146 9.82 0.86 3.46
N GLN A 147 9.71 -0.43 3.28
CA GLN A 147 10.58 -1.31 2.51
C GLN A 147 11.99 -1.48 3.08
N SER A 148 12.70 -0.42 3.46
CA SER A 148 13.98 -0.43 4.16
C SER A 148 14.16 0.85 5.00
N GLY A 149 14.82 0.73 6.13
CA GLY A 149 15.22 1.87 6.97
C GLY A 149 16.57 2.47 6.58
N SER A 150 17.19 2.06 5.48
CA SER A 150 18.42 2.65 4.93
C SER A 150 18.12 3.39 3.64
N ASP A 151 18.54 4.65 3.57
CA ASP A 151 18.36 5.49 2.37
C ASP A 151 19.15 4.93 1.17
N ALA A 152 20.31 4.33 1.40
CA ALA A 152 21.08 3.68 0.34
C ALA A 152 20.29 2.52 -0.28
N VAL A 153 19.66 1.68 0.54
CA VAL A 153 18.83 0.57 0.07
C VAL A 153 17.56 1.09 -0.62
N LEU A 154 16.91 2.13 -0.09
CA LEU A 154 15.75 2.76 -0.72
C LEU A 154 16.07 3.30 -2.13
N GLN A 155 17.26 3.88 -2.32
CA GLN A 155 17.75 4.31 -3.64
C GLN A 155 17.94 3.13 -4.59
N LEU A 156 18.57 2.04 -4.14
CA LEU A 156 18.71 0.81 -4.91
C LEU A 156 17.36 0.20 -5.29
N MET A 157 16.38 0.29 -4.40
CA MET A 157 15.00 -0.10 -4.64
C MET A 157 14.23 0.85 -5.57
N ARG A 158 14.80 2.03 -5.91
CA ARG A 158 14.16 3.12 -6.66
C ARG A 158 12.89 3.63 -5.97
N ARG A 159 12.95 3.78 -4.64
CA ARG A 159 11.85 4.38 -3.89
C ARG A 159 11.84 5.91 -4.09
N ARG A 160 10.65 6.50 -4.02
CA ARG A 160 10.44 7.94 -4.23
C ARG A 160 10.33 8.72 -2.93
N TYR A 161 10.87 8.17 -1.87
CA TYR A 161 10.96 8.76 -0.53
C TYR A 161 12.25 8.28 0.14
N ASN A 162 12.58 8.94 1.24
CA ASN A 162 13.68 8.60 2.13
C ASN A 162 13.17 8.35 3.56
N THR A 163 14.08 7.95 4.45
CA THR A 163 13.79 7.70 5.86
C THR A 163 13.28 8.95 6.58
N ALA A 164 13.79 10.14 6.26
CA ALA A 164 13.36 11.40 6.85
C ALA A 164 11.88 11.72 6.56
N LEU A 165 11.45 11.55 5.28
CA LEU A 165 10.04 11.72 4.91
C LEU A 165 9.16 10.69 5.62
N PHE A 166 9.60 9.43 5.68
CA PHE A 166 8.85 8.37 6.36
C PHE A 166 8.64 8.71 7.84
N ARG A 167 9.72 9.05 8.55
CA ARG A 167 9.66 9.48 9.95
C ARG A 167 8.68 10.63 10.16
N HIS A 168 8.78 11.66 9.34
CA HIS A 168 7.86 12.81 9.39
C HIS A 168 6.39 12.37 9.32
N LYS A 169 6.04 11.41 8.45
CA LYS A 169 4.66 10.91 8.34
C LYS A 169 4.22 10.15 9.59
N ILE A 170 5.08 9.30 10.15
CA ILE A 170 4.78 8.59 11.40
C ILE A 170 4.56 9.58 12.55
N GLU A 171 5.48 10.54 12.73
CA GLU A 171 5.40 11.56 13.77
C GLU A 171 4.13 12.42 13.62
N LYS A 172 3.81 12.87 12.40
CA LYS A 172 2.58 13.63 12.11
C LYS A 172 1.32 12.85 12.46
N ILE A 173 1.25 11.56 12.11
CA ILE A 173 0.11 10.70 12.46
C ILE A 173 -0.01 10.57 13.98
N LYS A 174 1.10 10.30 14.68
CA LYS A 174 1.10 10.10 16.12
C LYS A 174 0.86 11.38 16.92
N GLU A 175 1.29 12.53 16.41
CA GLU A 175 1.01 13.84 17.00
C GLU A 175 -0.50 14.12 17.06
N ILE A 176 -1.20 13.85 15.96
CA ILE A 176 -2.63 14.16 15.84
C ILE A 176 -3.52 13.01 16.36
N MET A 177 -3.08 11.77 16.13
CA MET A 177 -3.78 10.55 16.51
C MET A 177 -2.85 9.61 17.28
N PRO A 178 -2.54 9.85 18.58
CA PRO A 178 -1.61 9.00 19.36
C PRO A 178 -2.01 7.52 19.41
N HIS A 179 -3.30 7.24 19.29
CA HIS A 179 -3.88 5.89 19.30
C HIS A 179 -3.96 5.24 17.91
N ALA A 180 -3.51 5.91 16.84
CA ALA A 180 -3.56 5.34 15.49
C ALA A 180 -2.73 4.08 15.39
N PHE A 181 -3.31 3.08 14.72
CA PHE A 181 -2.57 1.88 14.32
C PHE A 181 -1.73 2.20 13.08
N ILE A 182 -0.44 1.90 13.13
CA ILE A 182 0.49 2.06 12.01
C ILE A 182 1.16 0.72 11.74
N GLY A 183 0.77 0.07 10.63
CA GLY A 183 1.42 -1.12 10.09
C GLY A 183 2.48 -0.74 9.07
N VAL A 184 3.63 -1.39 9.12
CA VAL A 184 4.78 -1.09 8.26
C VAL A 184 5.29 -2.37 7.61
N ASP A 185 5.55 -2.32 6.30
CA ASP A 185 6.19 -3.42 5.56
C ASP A 185 7.65 -3.13 5.33
N VAL A 186 8.50 -4.12 5.54
CA VAL A 186 9.93 -4.08 5.19
C VAL A 186 10.34 -5.35 4.45
N ILE A 187 11.34 -5.22 3.59
CA ILE A 187 11.94 -6.34 2.85
C ILE A 187 13.41 -6.44 3.25
N VAL A 188 13.80 -7.56 3.83
CA VAL A 188 15.19 -7.82 4.21
C VAL A 188 15.91 -8.69 3.19
N GLY A 189 17.22 -8.50 3.07
CA GLY A 189 18.08 -9.27 2.18
C GLY A 189 17.90 -8.94 0.71
N THR A 190 17.54 -7.70 0.39
CA THR A 190 17.54 -7.22 -0.99
C THR A 190 18.96 -7.16 -1.55
N ARG A 191 19.10 -7.23 -2.86
CA ARG A 191 20.42 -7.05 -3.47
C ARG A 191 20.95 -5.65 -3.13
N GLY A 192 22.23 -5.59 -2.74
CA GLY A 192 22.89 -4.38 -2.31
C GLY A 192 22.73 -4.02 -0.82
N GLU A 193 21.94 -4.79 -0.07
CA GLU A 193 21.81 -4.62 1.39
C GLU A 193 23.01 -5.23 2.10
N THR A 194 24.03 -4.43 2.43
CA THR A 194 25.16 -4.84 3.25
C THR A 194 24.75 -5.02 4.72
N ASP A 195 25.65 -5.55 5.56
CA ASP A 195 25.40 -5.68 6.99
C ASP A 195 25.27 -4.30 7.66
N GLU A 196 26.04 -3.32 7.18
CA GLU A 196 25.97 -1.92 7.65
C GLU A 196 24.62 -1.30 7.31
N TYR A 197 24.12 -1.46 6.09
CA TYR A 197 22.80 -0.94 5.69
C TYR A 197 21.65 -1.65 6.40
N PHE A 198 21.79 -2.95 6.69
CA PHE A 198 20.81 -3.66 7.49
C PHE A 198 20.77 -3.13 8.94
N GLU A 199 21.93 -2.90 9.56
CA GLU A 199 22.00 -2.37 10.92
C GLU A 199 21.46 -0.95 11.01
N GLU A 200 21.76 -0.10 10.01
CA GLU A 200 21.16 1.23 9.84
C GLU A 200 19.63 1.13 9.79
N ALA A 201 19.12 0.22 8.96
CA ALA A 201 17.68 0.00 8.79
C ALA A 201 17.03 -0.48 10.10
N ARG A 202 17.66 -1.41 10.81
CA ARG A 202 17.18 -1.92 12.09
C ARG A 202 17.07 -0.80 13.15
N GLN A 203 18.14 -0.01 13.30
CA GLN A 203 18.17 1.12 14.25
C GLN A 203 17.10 2.17 13.91
N PHE A 204 16.91 2.45 12.61
CA PHE A 204 15.87 3.36 12.18
C PHE A 204 14.48 2.84 12.54
N ILE A 205 14.18 1.57 12.25
CA ILE A 205 12.88 0.95 12.55
C ILE A 205 12.61 0.92 14.04
N ASP A 206 13.61 0.53 14.86
CA ASP A 206 13.51 0.49 16.32
C ASP A 206 13.21 1.87 16.94
N SER A 207 13.56 2.95 16.24
CA SER A 207 13.31 4.34 16.68
C SER A 207 11.92 4.88 16.34
N LEU A 208 11.09 4.12 15.62
CA LEU A 208 9.77 4.55 15.18
C LEU A 208 8.66 4.10 16.13
N ASP A 209 7.68 4.97 16.37
CA ASP A 209 6.44 4.60 17.07
C ASP A 209 5.44 3.96 16.10
N ILE A 210 5.64 2.68 15.81
CA ILE A 210 4.79 1.86 14.94
C ILE A 210 4.08 0.78 15.74
N SER A 211 2.93 0.32 15.23
CA SER A 211 2.10 -0.68 15.91
C SER A 211 2.41 -2.10 15.48
N GLN A 212 2.83 -2.29 14.24
CA GLN A 212 3.12 -3.60 13.67
C GLN A 212 4.14 -3.50 12.54
N LEU A 213 5.09 -4.43 12.54
CA LEU A 213 6.06 -4.60 11.47
C LEU A 213 5.79 -5.92 10.75
N HIS A 214 5.70 -5.87 9.42
CA HIS A 214 5.64 -7.04 8.56
C HIS A 214 6.98 -7.19 7.84
N VAL A 215 7.72 -8.24 8.16
CA VAL A 215 9.04 -8.48 7.60
C VAL A 215 8.96 -9.54 6.50
N PHE A 216 9.40 -9.17 5.30
CA PHE A 216 9.45 -10.05 4.13
C PHE A 216 10.89 -10.35 3.76
N SER A 217 11.23 -11.61 3.57
CA SER A 217 12.51 -11.99 2.94
C SER A 217 12.44 -11.72 1.44
N TYR A 218 13.45 -11.03 0.91
CA TYR A 218 13.52 -10.74 -0.52
C TYR A 218 13.56 -12.01 -1.36
N SER A 219 12.67 -12.06 -2.36
CA SER A 219 12.61 -13.11 -3.38
C SER A 219 12.91 -12.51 -4.75
N GLU A 220 13.90 -13.06 -5.42
CA GLU A 220 14.28 -12.65 -6.77
C GLU A 220 13.15 -12.92 -7.77
N ARG A 221 12.93 -11.97 -8.67
CA ARG A 221 11.94 -12.11 -9.74
C ARG A 221 12.59 -11.90 -11.09
N PRO A 222 12.39 -12.81 -12.04
CA PRO A 222 12.94 -12.67 -13.40
C PRO A 222 12.54 -11.35 -14.06
N GLY A 223 13.47 -10.75 -14.78
CA GLY A 223 13.24 -9.51 -15.52
C GLY A 223 13.29 -8.22 -14.68
N THR A 224 13.50 -8.30 -13.37
CA THR A 224 13.60 -7.11 -12.50
C THR A 224 14.99 -6.47 -12.58
N GLN A 225 15.03 -5.12 -12.40
CA GLN A 225 16.30 -4.39 -12.39
C GLN A 225 17.17 -4.73 -11.18
N ALA A 226 16.58 -5.18 -10.08
CA ALA A 226 17.31 -5.60 -8.88
C ALA A 226 18.33 -6.71 -9.18
N LEU A 227 18.06 -7.58 -10.16
CA LEU A 227 18.99 -8.66 -10.54
C LEU A 227 20.34 -8.16 -11.11
N LYS A 228 20.42 -6.88 -11.49
CA LYS A 228 21.67 -6.25 -11.97
C LYS A 228 22.55 -5.70 -10.86
N ILE A 229 22.11 -5.77 -9.61
CA ILE A 229 22.88 -5.35 -8.45
C ILE A 229 23.74 -6.54 -8.01
N ASP A 230 25.05 -6.34 -7.94
CA ASP A 230 26.03 -7.44 -7.78
C ASP A 230 26.03 -8.06 -6.38
N TYR A 231 25.79 -7.26 -5.31
CA TYR A 231 25.80 -7.77 -3.94
C TYR A 231 24.53 -8.59 -3.67
N VAL A 232 24.71 -9.88 -3.45
CA VAL A 232 23.62 -10.85 -3.18
C VAL A 232 23.69 -11.32 -1.74
N VAL A 233 22.62 -11.15 -1.00
CA VAL A 233 22.47 -11.67 0.37
C VAL A 233 22.08 -13.15 0.30
N ASP A 234 22.81 -14.01 1.00
CA ASP A 234 22.52 -15.44 1.03
C ASP A 234 21.26 -15.77 1.85
N PRO A 235 20.62 -16.93 1.61
CA PRO A 235 19.37 -17.29 2.27
C PRO A 235 19.46 -17.38 3.80
N LYS A 236 20.59 -17.81 4.36
CA LYS A 236 20.80 -17.92 5.82
C LYS A 236 20.84 -16.53 6.46
N THR A 237 21.54 -15.60 5.83
CA THR A 237 21.61 -14.21 6.27
C THR A 237 20.24 -13.53 6.17
N LYS A 238 19.46 -13.73 5.07
CA LYS A 238 18.08 -13.24 4.96
C LYS A 238 17.20 -13.73 6.11
N HIS A 239 17.28 -15.03 6.40
CA HIS A 239 16.52 -15.61 7.52
C HIS A 239 16.92 -14.99 8.86
N ALA A 240 18.23 -14.86 9.12
CA ALA A 240 18.74 -14.25 10.36
C ALA A 240 18.27 -12.79 10.52
N ARG A 241 18.35 -11.98 9.44
CA ARG A 241 17.84 -10.60 9.43
C ARG A 241 16.33 -10.53 9.68
N SER A 242 15.56 -11.44 9.09
CA SER A 242 14.11 -11.52 9.32
C SER A 242 13.73 -11.91 10.75
N GLN A 243 14.62 -12.57 11.49
CA GLN A 243 14.41 -12.93 12.90
C GLN A 243 14.81 -11.80 13.87
N GLN A 244 15.61 -10.85 13.40
CA GLN A 244 16.10 -9.72 14.21
C GLN A 244 15.13 -8.54 14.23
N LEU A 245 14.21 -8.48 13.27
CA LEU A 245 13.12 -7.50 13.18
C LEU A 245 11.79 -8.11 13.62
#